data_309307922f5ae697275630b575140840
#
_entry.id   309307922f5ae697275630b575140840
#
_cell.length_a   1.000
_cell.length_b   1.000
_cell.length_c   1.000
_cell.angle_alpha   90.00
_cell.angle_beta   90.00
_cell.angle_gamma   90.00
#
_symmetry.space_group_name_H-M   'P 1'
#
loop_
_entity.id
_entity.type
_entity.pdbx_description
1 polymer ?
#
loop_
_entity_poly.entity_id
_entity_poly.type
_entity_poly.pdbx_seq_one_letter_code
_entity_poly.pdbx_strand_id
1 'polypeptide(L)' 'MKEGKITKVSGPLIEASGLSDANIYDVVEVSKDKLIGEIIEMRGDVASIQVYEETTGIGPGDPVVS' A
#
# COMPACT_ATOMS: atom_id res chain seq x y z
N MET A 1 3.64 0.97 14.41
CA MET A 1 3.28 0.25 13.19
C MET A 1 1.89 0.68 12.75
N LYS A 2 1.73 1.05 11.50
CA LYS A 2 0.47 1.50 10.96
C LYS A 2 -0.08 0.48 9.98
N GLU A 3 -1.37 0.29 10.03
CA GLU A 3 -2.05 -0.62 9.11
C GLU A 3 -3.14 0.14 8.38
N GLY A 4 -3.12 0.05 7.06
CA GLY A 4 -4.17 0.58 6.21
C GLY A 4 -4.80 -0.54 5.41
N LYS A 5 -5.67 -0.13 4.49
CA LYS A 5 -6.34 -1.10 3.62
C LYS A 5 -6.28 -0.61 2.19
N ILE A 6 -6.07 -1.54 1.28
CA ILE A 6 -6.08 -1.25 -0.15
C ILE A 6 -7.46 -0.76 -0.55
N THR A 7 -7.50 0.33 -1.30
CA THR A 7 -8.74 0.83 -1.88
C THR A 7 -8.79 0.67 -3.39
N LYS A 8 -7.62 0.52 -4.04
CA LYS A 8 -7.58 0.42 -5.50
C LYS A 8 -6.30 -0.29 -5.91
N VAL A 9 -6.40 -1.14 -6.92
CA VAL A 9 -5.24 -1.81 -7.51
C VAL A 9 -5.25 -1.52 -9.00
N SER A 10 -4.10 -1.06 -9.52
CA SER A 10 -3.94 -0.77 -10.94
C SER A 10 -2.55 -1.24 -11.34
N GLY A 11 -2.43 -2.49 -11.77
CA GLY A 11 -1.14 -3.08 -12.08
C GLY A 11 -0.23 -3.06 -10.86
N PRO A 12 1.00 -2.58 -11.00
CA PRO A 12 1.93 -2.54 -9.85
C PRO A 12 1.66 -1.38 -8.89
N LEU A 13 0.69 -0.52 -9.19
CA LEU A 13 0.39 0.63 -8.37
C LEU A 13 -0.88 0.37 -7.59
N ILE A 14 -0.81 0.58 -6.28
CA ILE A 14 -1.99 0.45 -5.43
C ILE A 14 -2.21 1.74 -4.66
N GLU A 15 -3.46 1.94 -4.21
CA GLU A 15 -3.80 3.01 -3.29
C GLU A 15 -4.34 2.38 -2.03
N ALA A 16 -3.96 2.93 -0.88
CA ALA A 16 -4.40 2.42 0.41
C ALA A 16 -4.74 3.59 1.32
N SER A 17 -5.79 3.42 2.10
CA SER A 17 -6.23 4.41 3.07
C SER A 17 -5.75 4.02 4.46
N GLY A 18 -5.87 4.99 5.40
CA GLY A 18 -5.53 4.71 6.79
C GLY A 18 -4.05 4.85 7.11
N LEU A 19 -3.28 5.49 6.22
CA LEU A 19 -1.83 5.58 6.38
C LEU A 19 -1.37 7.02 6.61
N SER A 20 -2.18 7.81 7.32
CA SER A 20 -1.88 9.23 7.50
C SER A 20 -0.55 9.48 8.22
N ASP A 21 -0.10 8.51 9.01
CA ASP A 21 1.16 8.66 9.76
C ASP A 21 2.37 8.15 8.98
N ALA A 22 2.16 7.60 7.80
CA ALA A 22 3.26 7.12 6.97
C ALA A 22 3.86 8.26 6.16
N ASN A 23 5.04 8.04 5.63
CA ASN A 23 5.77 9.06 4.88
C ASN A 23 6.10 8.56 3.48
N ILE A 24 6.29 9.51 2.56
CA ILE A 24 6.77 9.19 1.23
C ILE A 24 8.11 8.48 1.37
N TYR A 25 8.30 7.46 0.57
CA TYR A 25 9.48 6.57 0.53
C TYR A 25 9.53 5.54 1.64
N ASP A 26 8.52 5.50 2.53
CA ASP A 26 8.46 4.39 3.49
C ASP A 26 8.25 3.09 2.73
N VAL A 27 8.90 2.04 3.20
CA VAL A 27 8.69 0.68 2.69
C VAL A 27 7.53 0.06 3.46
N VAL A 28 6.63 -0.57 2.74
CA VAL A 28 5.44 -1.17 3.33
C VAL A 28 5.32 -2.62 2.90
N GLU A 29 4.57 -3.39 3.69
CA GLU A 29 4.20 -4.76 3.35
C GLU A 29 2.74 -4.76 2.94
N VAL A 30 2.46 -5.33 1.77
CA VAL A 30 1.14 -5.28 1.15
C VAL A 30 0.54 -6.67 1.16
N SER A 31 -0.69 -6.77 1.67
CA SER A 31 -1.51 -7.97 1.76
C SER A 31 -0.93 -8.99 2.73
N LYS A 32 -1.65 -10.09 2.90
CA LYS A 32 -1.21 -11.17 3.78
C LYS A 32 0.08 -11.82 3.28
N ASP A 33 0.35 -11.68 2.01
CA ASP A 33 1.57 -12.25 1.41
C ASP A 33 2.78 -11.38 1.66
N LYS A 34 2.60 -10.21 2.28
CA LYS A 34 3.68 -9.29 2.65
C LYS A 34 4.54 -8.90 1.45
N LEU A 35 3.87 -8.52 0.37
CA LEU A 35 4.57 -8.03 -0.82
C LEU A 35 5.24 -6.70 -0.47
N ILE A 36 6.43 -6.48 -0.98
CA ILE A 36 7.18 -5.27 -0.68
C ILE A 36 6.78 -4.16 -1.62
N GLY A 37 6.46 -3.00 -1.04
CA GLY A 37 6.16 -1.81 -1.80
C GLY A 37 6.75 -0.58 -1.17
N GLU A 38 6.66 0.52 -1.89
CA GLU A 38 7.20 1.81 -1.43
C GLU A 38 6.16 2.88 -1.68
N ILE A 39 5.96 3.75 -0.68
CA ILE A 39 5.03 4.87 -0.81
C ILE A 39 5.67 5.92 -1.70
N ILE A 40 4.99 6.26 -2.80
CA ILE A 40 5.50 7.25 -3.75
C ILE A 40 4.71 8.54 -3.72
N GLU A 41 3.53 8.55 -3.09
CA GLU A 41 2.75 9.77 -2.96
C GLU A 41 1.82 9.64 -1.78
N MET A 42 1.62 10.75 -1.07
CA MET A 42 0.65 10.81 0.03
C MET A 42 -0.34 11.93 -0.23
N ARG A 43 -1.63 11.65 -0.01
CA ARG A 43 -2.69 12.65 -0.07
C ARG A 43 -3.60 12.40 1.11
N GLY A 44 -3.42 13.19 2.18
CA GLY A 44 -4.16 12.95 3.41
C GLY A 44 -3.79 11.59 3.98
N ASP A 45 -4.79 10.73 4.17
CA ASP A 45 -4.54 9.39 4.68
C ASP A 45 -4.45 8.34 3.57
N VAL A 46 -4.43 8.76 2.30
CA VAL A 46 -4.34 7.86 1.16
C VAL A 46 -2.91 7.86 0.65
N ALA A 47 -2.33 6.68 0.57
CA ALA A 47 -0.98 6.50 0.05
C ALA A 47 -1.05 5.83 -1.31
N SER A 48 -0.25 6.33 -2.26
CA SER A 48 -0.01 5.63 -3.51
C SER A 48 1.27 4.84 -3.34
N ILE A 49 1.22 3.55 -3.63
CA ILE A 49 2.29 2.61 -3.31
C ILE A 49 2.68 1.86 -4.57
N GLN A 50 3.96 1.86 -4.88
CA GLN A 50 4.48 1.04 -5.96
C GLN A 50 4.94 -0.29 -5.37
N VAL A 51 4.34 -1.39 -5.86
CA VAL A 51 4.67 -2.72 -5.38
C VAL A 51 5.68 -3.33 -6.33
N TYR A 52 6.74 -3.92 -5.77
CA TYR A 52 7.84 -4.45 -6.56
C TYR A 52 7.64 -5.90 -6.96
N GLU A 53 6.54 -6.51 -6.53
CA GLU A 53 6.27 -7.91 -6.79
C GLU A 53 4.93 -8.02 -7.52
N GLU A 54 4.63 -9.24 -7.98
CA GLU A 54 3.39 -9.48 -8.71
C GLU A 54 2.19 -9.23 -7.81
N THR A 55 1.25 -8.40 -8.28
CA THR A 55 0.09 -8.03 -7.50
C THR A 55 -1.14 -8.88 -7.80
N THR A 56 -1.00 -9.93 -8.60
CA THR A 56 -2.10 -10.84 -8.87
C THR A 56 -2.59 -11.43 -7.55
N GLY A 57 -3.89 -11.36 -7.32
CA GLY A 57 -4.47 -11.95 -6.12
C GLY A 57 -4.67 -10.99 -4.96
N ILE A 58 -4.19 -9.74 -5.06
CA ILE A 58 -4.51 -8.76 -4.03
C ILE A 58 -5.61 -7.85 -4.52
N GLY A 59 -6.31 -7.21 -3.60
CA GLY A 59 -7.41 -6.35 -3.97
C GLY A 59 -7.87 -5.47 -2.83
N PRO A 60 -8.91 -4.65 -3.08
CA PRO A 60 -9.44 -3.77 -2.06
C PRO A 60 -9.79 -4.52 -0.79
N GLY A 61 -9.48 -3.93 0.35
CA GLY A 61 -9.70 -4.53 1.66
C GLY A 61 -8.50 -5.26 2.21
N ASP A 62 -7.52 -5.60 1.37
CA ASP A 62 -6.31 -6.26 1.86
C ASP A 62 -5.48 -5.28 2.71
N PRO A 63 -4.77 -5.80 3.71
CA PRO A 63 -4.02 -4.92 4.61
C PRO A 63 -2.73 -4.40 3.99
N VAL A 64 -2.33 -3.22 4.45
CA VAL A 64 -1.03 -2.64 4.14
C VAL A 64 -0.42 -2.19 5.47
N VAL A 65 0.79 -2.63 5.75
CA VAL A 65 1.46 -2.36 7.02
C VAL A 65 2.76 -1.62 6.74
N SER A 66 2.92 -0.49 7.38
CA SER A 66 4.15 0.29 7.25
C SER A 66 5.12 0.03 8.39
#